data_40cc7bb065c8219dc5826c3371181416
#
_entry.id   40cc7bb065c8219dc5826c3371181416
#
_cell.length_a   1.000
_cell.length_b   1.000
_cell.length_c   1.000
_cell.angle_alpha   90.00
_cell.angle_beta   90.00
_cell.angle_gamma   90.00
#
_symmetry.space_group_name_H-M   'P 1'
#
loop_
_entity.id
_entity.type
_entity.pdbx_description
1 polymer ?
#
loop_
_entity_poly.entity_id
_entity_poly.type
_entity_poly.pdbx_seq_one_letter_code
_entity_poly.pdbx_strand_id
1 'polypeptide(L)'
;VLYFEDLVEQLGFKQKKQLKEFSNAIKDRQIRVVITASIKKKSSDYKKYKKISKSRSLYIRAFLINQGISHNRIIIEINEEKITKQWKNEVILKFIEV
;
A
#
# COMPACT_ATOMS: atom_id res chain seq x y z
N VAL A 1 2.03 -3.16 -8.19
CA VAL A 1 3.03 -3.06 -7.11
C VAL A 1 3.64 -1.68 -7.09
N LEU A 2 3.65 -1.04 -5.93
CA LEU A 2 4.34 0.23 -5.71
C LEU A 2 5.67 -0.02 -5.01
N TYR A 3 6.73 0.51 -5.58
CA TYR A 3 8.07 0.41 -5.00
C TYR A 3 8.45 1.72 -4.31
N PHE A 4 9.09 1.60 -3.16
CA PHE A 4 9.58 2.73 -2.37
C PHE A 4 11.09 2.63 -2.19
N GLU A 5 11.74 3.76 -2.02
CA GLU A 5 13.11 3.78 -1.56
C GLU A 5 13.16 3.42 -0.07
N ASP A 6 14.31 2.93 0.39
CA ASP A 6 14.46 2.49 1.77
C ASP A 6 14.12 3.61 2.75
N LEU A 7 13.33 3.27 3.76
CA LEU A 7 12.87 4.17 4.82
C LEU A 7 11.97 5.35 4.38
N VAL A 8 11.62 5.43 3.10
CA VAL A 8 10.69 6.46 2.61
C VAL A 8 9.25 6.03 2.85
N GLU A 9 8.48 6.86 3.53
CA GLU A 9 7.06 6.61 3.83
C GLU A 9 6.12 7.31 2.86
N GLN A 10 6.50 8.50 2.40
CA GLN A 10 5.64 9.36 1.59
C GLN A 10 5.60 8.94 0.14
N LEU A 11 4.48 9.27 -0.53
CA LEU A 11 4.32 9.01 -1.96
C LEU A 11 5.15 10.00 -2.78
N GLY A 12 6.01 9.47 -3.63
CA GLY A 12 6.73 10.27 -4.61
C GLY A 12 5.91 10.46 -5.89
N PHE A 13 6.49 11.18 -6.84
CA PHE A 13 5.83 11.49 -8.11
C PHE A 13 5.42 10.23 -8.89
N LYS A 14 6.30 9.24 -8.97
CA LYS A 14 6.02 7.99 -9.71
C LYS A 14 4.87 7.21 -9.11
N GLN A 15 4.84 7.07 -7.77
CA GLN A 15 3.77 6.38 -7.08
C GLN A 15 2.43 7.10 -7.25
N LYS A 16 2.42 8.42 -7.14
CA LYS A 16 1.20 9.23 -7.34
C LYS A 16 0.67 9.09 -8.77
N LYS A 17 1.55 9.08 -9.75
CA LYS A 17 1.17 8.89 -11.15
C LYS A 17 0.52 7.52 -11.37
N GLN A 18 1.14 6.45 -10.85
CA GLN A 18 0.59 5.10 -10.95
C GLN A 18 -0.78 4.99 -10.27
N LEU A 19 -0.92 5.56 -9.06
CA LEU A 19 -2.17 5.53 -8.31
C LEU A 19 -3.28 6.31 -9.01
N LYS A 20 -2.94 7.42 -9.64
CA LYS A 20 -3.90 8.22 -10.41
C LYS A 20 -4.42 7.41 -11.62
N GLU A 21 -3.53 6.73 -12.33
CA GLU A 21 -3.91 5.87 -13.44
C GLU A 21 -4.83 4.72 -12.99
N PHE A 22 -4.50 4.05 -11.90
CA PHE A 22 -5.36 3.02 -11.31
C PHE A 22 -6.72 3.56 -10.91
N SER A 23 -6.75 4.71 -10.24
CA SER A 23 -7.99 5.34 -9.80
C SER A 23 -8.91 5.65 -10.97
N ASN A 24 -8.36 6.19 -12.05
CA ASN A 24 -9.14 6.51 -13.25
C ASN A 24 -9.71 5.25 -13.91
N ALA A 25 -9.00 4.13 -13.82
CA ALA A 25 -9.46 2.86 -14.39
C ALA A 25 -10.59 2.22 -13.59
N ILE A 26 -10.64 2.42 -12.27
CA ILE A 26 -11.54 1.67 -11.38
C ILE A 26 -12.63 2.49 -10.70
N LYS A 27 -12.57 3.84 -10.73
CA LYS A 27 -13.47 4.67 -9.91
C LYS A 27 -14.94 4.49 -10.24
N ASP A 28 -15.29 4.20 -11.51
CA ASP A 28 -16.67 3.97 -11.96
C ASP A 28 -17.08 2.50 -11.92
N ARG A 29 -16.22 1.62 -11.38
CA ARG A 29 -16.48 0.18 -11.27
C ARG A 29 -16.62 -0.19 -9.79
N GLN A 30 -17.39 -1.22 -9.52
CA GLN A 30 -17.53 -1.76 -8.16
C GLN A 30 -16.34 -2.66 -7.84
N ILE A 31 -15.20 -2.05 -7.59
CA ILE A 31 -13.96 -2.75 -7.28
C ILE A 31 -13.52 -2.41 -5.87
N ARG A 32 -13.17 -3.43 -5.11
CA ARG A 32 -12.54 -3.29 -3.80
C ARG A 32 -11.04 -3.29 -3.97
N VAL A 33 -10.35 -2.37 -3.32
CA VAL A 33 -8.89 -2.25 -3.35
C VAL A 33 -8.33 -2.78 -2.04
N VAL A 34 -7.45 -3.76 -2.12
CA VAL A 34 -6.74 -4.30 -0.96
C VAL A 34 -5.29 -3.84 -1.04
N ILE A 35 -4.88 -3.05 -0.05
CA ILE A 35 -3.51 -2.55 0.08
C ILE A 35 -2.77 -3.50 1.01
N THR A 36 -1.80 -4.24 0.49
CA THR A 36 -1.04 -5.22 1.26
C THR A 36 0.40 -4.77 1.43
N ALA A 37 0.80 -4.56 2.67
CA ALA A 37 2.18 -4.26 3.04
C ALA A 37 2.73 -5.39 3.91
N SER A 38 3.98 -5.78 3.69
CA SER A 38 4.63 -6.86 4.43
C SER A 38 5.60 -6.30 5.47
N ILE A 39 5.69 -6.99 6.60
CA ILE A 39 6.63 -6.67 7.68
C ILE A 39 7.43 -7.93 8.02
N LYS A 40 8.72 -7.76 8.22
CA LYS A 40 9.59 -8.84 8.69
C LYS A 40 9.45 -8.99 10.21
N LYS A 41 8.85 -10.10 10.65
CA LYS A 41 8.42 -10.30 12.04
C LYS A 41 9.56 -10.43 13.07
N LYS A 42 10.73 -10.92 12.69
CA LYS A 42 11.87 -11.12 13.61
C LYS A 42 13.10 -10.33 13.18
N SER A 43 12.98 -9.03 13.16
CA SER A 43 14.07 -8.11 12.91
C SER A 43 14.27 -7.24 14.14
N SER A 44 15.51 -6.82 14.42
CA SER A 44 15.80 -5.80 15.43
C SER A 44 15.07 -4.48 15.12
N ASP A 45 14.77 -4.22 13.85
CA ASP A 45 14.08 -3.02 13.38
C ASP A 45 12.57 -3.23 13.13
N TYR A 46 11.98 -4.27 13.71
CA TYR A 46 10.58 -4.62 13.49
C TYR A 46 9.61 -3.46 13.72
N LYS A 47 9.75 -2.74 14.82
CA LYS A 47 8.87 -1.61 15.14
C LYS A 47 8.98 -0.49 14.11
N LYS A 48 10.19 -0.22 13.64
CA LYS A 48 10.47 0.80 12.64
C LYS A 48 9.82 0.43 11.29
N TYR A 49 10.03 -0.78 10.81
CA TYR A 49 9.45 -1.25 9.55
C TYR A 49 7.93 -1.37 9.61
N LYS A 50 7.38 -1.76 10.76
CA LYS A 50 5.93 -1.79 10.98
C LYS A 50 5.33 -0.40 10.82
N LYS A 51 5.95 0.61 11.43
CA LYS A 51 5.51 2.01 11.32
C LYS A 51 5.56 2.50 9.89
N ILE A 52 6.64 2.22 9.17
CA ILE A 52 6.82 2.61 7.77
C ILE A 52 5.75 1.97 6.89
N SER A 53 5.51 0.67 7.03
CA SER A 53 4.50 -0.05 6.24
C SER A 53 3.08 0.47 6.49
N LYS A 54 2.75 0.77 7.74
CA LYS A 54 1.47 1.42 8.08
C LYS A 54 1.34 2.79 7.44
N SER A 55 2.37 3.62 7.56
CA SER A 55 2.37 4.98 6.99
C SER A 55 2.22 4.94 5.48
N ARG A 56 2.95 4.08 4.80
CA ARG A 56 2.84 3.89 3.34
C ARG A 56 1.40 3.53 2.94
N SER A 57 0.80 2.58 3.64
CA SER A 57 -0.57 2.14 3.38
C SER A 57 -1.59 3.26 3.59
N LEU A 58 -1.42 4.05 4.64
CA LEU A 58 -2.31 5.18 4.92
C LEU A 58 -2.17 6.31 3.90
N TYR A 59 -0.96 6.61 3.44
CA TYR A 59 -0.74 7.59 2.38
C TYR A 59 -1.38 7.14 1.06
N ILE A 60 -1.25 5.86 0.71
CA ILE A 60 -1.88 5.29 -0.48
C ILE A 60 -3.41 5.40 -0.37
N ARG A 61 -3.98 5.01 0.76
CA ARG A 61 -5.41 5.10 1.03
C ARG A 61 -5.92 6.54 0.88
N ALA A 62 -5.25 7.48 1.52
CA ALA A 62 -5.63 8.90 1.46
C ALA A 62 -5.60 9.43 0.03
N PHE A 63 -4.59 9.05 -0.74
CA PHE A 63 -4.48 9.46 -2.15
C PHE A 63 -5.64 8.90 -2.98
N LEU A 64 -5.96 7.61 -2.81
CA LEU A 64 -7.07 6.97 -3.54
C LEU A 64 -8.40 7.63 -3.21
N ILE A 65 -8.63 7.98 -1.94
CA ILE A 65 -9.85 8.69 -1.53
C ILE A 65 -9.92 10.06 -2.22
N ASN A 66 -8.81 10.79 -2.28
CA ASN A 66 -8.75 12.07 -2.97
C ASN A 66 -9.01 11.95 -4.48
N GLN A 67 -8.74 10.79 -5.06
CA GLN A 67 -9.04 10.52 -6.47
C GLN A 67 -10.47 10.06 -6.71
N GLY A 68 -11.29 9.98 -5.68
CA GLY A 68 -12.70 9.63 -5.81
C GLY A 68 -13.07 8.19 -5.49
N ILE A 69 -12.13 7.40 -4.97
CA ILE A 69 -12.43 6.04 -4.52
C ILE A 69 -13.04 6.10 -3.12
N SER A 70 -14.21 5.51 -2.96
CA SER A 70 -14.92 5.50 -1.68
C SER A 70 -14.10 4.77 -0.60
N HIS A 71 -14.01 5.35 0.60
CA HIS A 71 -13.20 4.80 1.69
C HIS A 71 -13.59 3.38 2.10
N ASN A 72 -14.86 3.02 1.99
CA ASN A 72 -15.34 1.68 2.34
C ASN A 72 -14.97 0.61 1.30
N ARG A 73 -14.42 1.00 0.17
CA ARG A 73 -13.90 0.09 -0.87
C ARG A 73 -12.42 -0.21 -0.70
N ILE A 74 -11.76 0.42 0.27
CA ILE A 74 -10.32 0.30 0.49
C ILE A 74 -10.06 -0.47 1.78
N ILE A 75 -9.31 -1.57 1.66
CA ILE A 75 -8.93 -2.42 2.79
C ILE A 75 -7.41 -2.41 2.90
N ILE A 76 -6.92 -2.23 4.12
CA ILE A 76 -5.47 -2.32 4.42
C ILE A 76 -5.20 -3.63 5.13
N GLU A 77 -4.27 -4.42 4.57
CA GLU A 77 -3.75 -5.64 5.19
C GLU A 77 -2.26 -5.49 5.41
N ILE A 78 -1.81 -5.80 6.63
CA ILE A 78 -0.39 -5.83 6.94
C ILE A 78 -0.02 -7.27 7.28
N ASN A 79 0.78 -7.88 6.41
CA ASN A 79 1.24 -9.24 6.57
C ASN A 79 2.57 -9.27 7.33
N GLU A 80 2.56 -9.94 8.47
CA GLU A 80 3.77 -10.20 9.24
C GLU A 80 4.40 -11.51 8.75
N GLU A 81 5.39 -11.40 7.87
CA GLU A 81 6.06 -12.57 7.33
C GLU A 81 7.10 -13.15 8.29
N LYS A 82 7.07 -14.47 8.40
CA LYS A 82 8.12 -15.20 9.15
C LYS A 82 9.43 -15.24 8.35
N ILE A 83 10.37 -14.44 8.74
CA ILE A 83 11.81 -14.66 8.85
C ILE A 83 12.71 -14.93 7.67
N THR A 84 12.34 -15.63 6.64
CA THR A 84 13.31 -16.13 5.66
C THR A 84 13.44 -15.27 4.42
N LYS A 85 12.54 -14.30 4.25
CA LYS A 85 12.56 -13.44 3.08
C LYS A 85 13.16 -12.08 3.43
N GLN A 86 13.99 -11.60 2.53
CA GLN A 86 14.48 -10.23 2.60
C GLN A 86 13.30 -9.27 2.55
N TRP A 87 13.29 -8.27 3.45
CA TRP A 87 12.24 -7.24 3.44
C TRP A 87 12.30 -6.45 2.14
N LYS A 88 11.14 -6.30 1.50
CA LYS A 88 11.04 -5.57 0.25
C LYS A 88 10.35 -4.23 0.46
N ASN A 89 10.90 -3.19 -0.13
CA ASN A 89 10.33 -1.85 -0.14
C ASN A 89 9.17 -1.74 -1.13
N GLU A 90 8.15 -2.57 -0.96
CA GLU A 90 7.02 -2.61 -1.87
C GLU A 90 5.68 -2.69 -1.14
N VAL A 91 4.65 -2.15 -1.77
CA VAL A 91 3.25 -2.31 -1.37
C VAL A 91 2.48 -2.87 -2.54
N ILE A 92 1.73 -3.94 -2.32
CA ILE A 92 0.95 -4.61 -3.35
C ILE A 92 -0.49 -4.14 -3.27
N LEU A 93 -1.04 -3.74 -4.42
CA LEU A 93 -2.45 -3.40 -4.57
C LEU A 93 -3.15 -4.52 -5.30
N LYS A 94 -4.20 -5.06 -4.70
CA LYS A 94 -5.07 -6.06 -5.33
C LYS A 94 -6.43 -5.45 -5.60
N PHE A 95 -6.99 -5.75 -6.75
CA PHE A 95 -8.29 -5.28 -7.16
C PHE A 95 -9.26 -6.46 -7.21
N ILE A 96 -10.34 -6.37 -6.45
CA ILE A 96 -11.33 -7.44 -6.33
C ILE A 96 -12.67 -6.90 -6.80
N GLU A 97 -13.25 -7.52 -7.81
CA GLU A 97 -14.61 -7.19 -8.24
C GLU A 97 -15.63 -7.70 -7.20
N VAL A 98 -16.58 -6.84 -6.92
CA VAL A 98 -17.63 -7.13 -5.95
C VAL A 98 -18.86 -7.67 -6.66
#